data_59f5b967d7566fe6eed9e791a805360d
#
_entry.id   59f5b967d7566fe6eed9e791a805360d
#
_cell.length_a   1.000
_cell.length_b   1.000
_cell.length_c   1.000
_cell.angle_alpha   90.00
_cell.angle_beta   90.00
_cell.angle_gamma   90.00
#
_symmetry.space_group_name_H-M   'P 1'
#
loop_
_entity.id
_entity.type
_entity.pdbx_description
1 polymer ?
#
loop_
_entity_poly.entity_id
_entity_poly.type
_entity_poly.pdbx_seq_one_letter_code
_entity_poly.pdbx_strand_id
1 'polypeptide(L)'
;TAFKAKAGGVPLREDMERMAVVREVIGHDKDLMVDVNRGWDLATAIEGARLLEPLRPRWLEEPVRWADDRRELKLLAQRTRIPLSAGESELTSYGCRALLEEQVIEILQFDCTMMGGFTEGRKLAALCELNHVQVAPHHDCFIHAHIVASSPAGCIVESFTDPERDPLQAELFENPPRIANGRLTLNETPGLGLILSEGALAKFGERIL
;
A
#
# COMPACT_ATOMS: atom_id res chain seq x y z
N THR A 1 -2.42 10.27 -11.78
CA THR A 1 -1.10 9.76 -11.38
C THR A 1 -0.88 10.05 -9.90
N ALA A 2 -0.37 9.08 -9.17
CA ALA A 2 -0.15 9.12 -7.74
C ALA A 2 1.28 8.68 -7.41
N PHE A 3 1.83 9.20 -6.33
CA PHE A 3 3.18 8.91 -5.86
C PHE A 3 3.17 8.58 -4.38
N LYS A 4 3.90 7.54 -3.98
CA LYS A 4 4.15 7.19 -2.58
C LYS A 4 5.60 7.48 -2.22
N ALA A 5 5.83 8.20 -1.13
CA ALA A 5 7.14 8.54 -0.61
C ALA A 5 7.32 7.96 0.78
N LYS A 6 8.53 7.48 1.07
CA LYS A 6 8.87 6.91 2.38
C LYS A 6 9.33 7.98 3.35
N ALA A 7 8.85 7.89 4.60
CA ALA A 7 9.27 8.68 5.77
C ALA A 7 9.58 7.73 6.95
N GLY A 8 9.97 8.28 8.09
CA GLY A 8 10.21 7.50 9.31
C GLY A 8 11.62 6.90 9.45
N GLY A 9 12.46 7.01 8.42
CA GLY A 9 13.82 6.49 8.44
C GLY A 9 14.90 7.50 8.87
N VAL A 10 14.53 8.78 8.99
CA VAL A 10 15.40 9.88 9.38
C VAL A 10 14.70 10.78 10.39
N PRO A 11 15.36 11.76 11.03
CA PRO A 11 14.69 12.68 11.93
C PRO A 11 13.49 13.38 11.27
N LEU A 12 12.41 13.58 12.02
CA LEU A 12 11.15 14.14 11.51
C LEU A 12 11.33 15.42 10.68
N ARG A 13 12.19 16.30 11.12
CA ARG A 13 12.48 17.55 10.39
C ARG A 13 12.99 17.27 8.97
N GLU A 14 13.91 16.33 8.82
CA GLU A 14 14.49 15.96 7.53
C GLU A 14 13.42 15.29 6.64
N ASP A 15 12.58 14.42 7.23
CA ASP A 15 11.44 13.85 6.49
C ASP A 15 10.50 14.94 5.97
N MET A 16 10.19 15.96 6.76
CA MET A 16 9.31 17.06 6.32
C MET A 16 9.95 17.89 5.21
N GLU A 17 11.24 18.16 5.27
CA GLU A 17 11.98 18.82 4.19
C GLU A 17 11.93 17.99 2.90
N ARG A 18 12.11 16.66 2.97
CA ARG A 18 12.00 15.74 1.84
C ARG A 18 10.58 15.70 1.26
N MET A 19 9.55 15.62 2.10
CA MET A 19 8.15 15.59 1.65
C MET A 19 7.75 16.91 0.99
N ALA A 20 8.25 18.04 1.46
CA ALA A 20 8.02 19.34 0.82
C ALA A 20 8.62 19.38 -0.61
N VAL A 21 9.84 18.87 -0.78
CA VAL A 21 10.48 18.75 -2.10
C VAL A 21 9.69 17.81 -3.01
N VAL A 22 9.23 16.66 -2.51
CA VAL A 22 8.39 15.74 -3.29
C VAL A 22 7.12 16.45 -3.76
N ARG A 23 6.43 17.16 -2.86
CA ARG A 23 5.20 17.89 -3.21
C ARG A 23 5.46 19.00 -4.24
N GLU A 24 6.56 19.73 -4.12
CA GLU A 24 6.96 20.74 -5.09
C GLU A 24 7.17 20.12 -6.49
N VAL A 25 7.90 19.02 -6.57
CA VAL A 25 8.24 18.35 -7.83
C VAL A 25 7.01 17.75 -8.52
N ILE A 26 6.14 17.04 -7.77
CA ILE A 26 4.95 16.40 -8.37
C ILE A 26 3.81 17.37 -8.63
N GLY A 27 3.82 18.55 -7.99
CA GLY A 27 2.73 19.53 -8.07
C GLY A 27 1.54 19.17 -7.17
N HIS A 28 0.56 20.06 -7.06
CA HIS A 28 -0.60 19.91 -6.18
C HIS A 28 -1.77 19.12 -6.80
N ASP A 29 -1.71 18.82 -8.08
CA ASP A 29 -2.73 18.08 -8.84
C ASP A 29 -2.51 16.55 -8.81
N LYS A 30 -1.41 16.10 -8.25
CA LYS A 30 -1.08 14.68 -8.09
C LYS A 30 -1.30 14.23 -6.65
N ASP A 31 -1.73 12.99 -6.50
CA ASP A 31 -1.84 12.35 -5.18
C ASP A 31 -0.45 12.06 -4.62
N LEU A 32 -0.22 12.48 -3.39
CA LEU A 32 0.94 12.11 -2.59
C LEU A 32 0.48 11.21 -1.45
N MET A 33 1.05 10.03 -1.34
CA MET A 33 0.94 9.16 -0.18
C MET A 33 2.25 9.19 0.60
N VAL A 34 2.17 9.19 1.91
CA VAL A 34 3.36 9.18 2.78
C VAL A 34 3.34 7.90 3.60
N ASP A 35 4.35 7.09 3.44
CA ASP A 35 4.48 5.80 4.11
C ASP A 35 5.63 5.85 5.13
N VAL A 36 5.28 5.62 6.37
CA VAL A 36 6.20 5.69 7.52
C VAL A 36 6.77 4.32 7.88
N ASN A 37 6.17 3.25 7.39
CA ASN A 37 6.56 1.86 7.70
C ASN A 37 6.81 1.65 9.20
N ARG A 38 5.90 2.13 10.05
CA ARG A 38 5.93 1.98 11.52
C ARG A 38 7.13 2.64 12.21
N GLY A 39 7.76 3.62 11.55
CA GLY A 39 8.98 4.28 12.02
C GLY A 39 8.75 5.25 13.18
N TRP A 40 7.52 5.78 13.37
CA TRP A 40 7.24 6.77 14.39
C TRP A 40 6.59 6.17 15.64
N ASP A 41 6.83 6.80 16.78
CA ASP A 41 5.96 6.66 17.96
C ASP A 41 4.76 7.61 17.83
N LEU A 42 3.76 7.43 18.69
CA LEU A 42 2.52 8.23 18.63
C LEU A 42 2.75 9.75 18.71
N ALA A 43 3.69 10.19 19.53
CA ALA A 43 3.97 11.64 19.68
C ALA A 43 4.56 12.21 18.38
N THR A 44 5.52 11.50 17.80
CA THR A 44 6.11 11.84 16.49
C THR A 44 5.09 11.76 15.36
N ALA A 45 4.20 10.75 15.38
CA ALA A 45 3.14 10.59 14.38
C ALA A 45 2.14 11.75 14.41
N ILE A 46 1.75 12.22 15.60
CA ILE A 46 0.84 13.39 15.75
C ILE A 46 1.52 14.65 15.22
N GLU A 47 2.77 14.90 15.57
CA GLU A 47 3.50 16.07 15.07
C GLU A 47 3.76 15.97 13.56
N GLY A 48 4.16 14.79 13.08
CA GLY A 48 4.37 14.52 11.65
C GLY A 48 3.10 14.74 10.83
N ALA A 49 1.97 14.21 11.29
CA ALA A 49 0.69 14.42 10.63
C ALA A 49 0.33 15.91 10.54
N ARG A 50 0.51 16.66 11.65
CA ARG A 50 0.28 18.11 11.66
C ARG A 50 1.15 18.86 10.64
N LEU A 51 2.42 18.48 10.51
CA LEU A 51 3.36 19.08 9.56
C LEU A 51 3.08 18.69 8.11
N LEU A 52 2.51 17.49 7.89
CA LEU A 52 2.14 17.00 6.57
C LEU A 52 0.82 17.57 6.04
N GLU A 53 -0.11 18.00 6.90
CA GLU A 53 -1.42 18.52 6.47
C GLU A 53 -1.36 19.59 5.37
N PRO A 54 -0.44 20.59 5.42
CA PRO A 54 -0.31 21.59 4.35
C PRO A 54 0.08 21.00 3.00
N LEU A 55 0.75 19.84 2.99
CA LEU A 55 1.15 19.12 1.78
C LEU A 55 -0.01 18.31 1.19
N ARG A 56 -1.14 18.19 1.91
CA ARG A 56 -2.34 17.48 1.49
C ARG A 56 -2.05 16.06 0.98
N PRO A 57 -1.44 15.17 1.79
CA PRO A 57 -1.29 13.79 1.41
C PRO A 57 -2.67 13.13 1.29
N ARG A 58 -2.79 12.19 0.36
CA ARG A 58 -4.00 11.40 0.17
C ARG A 58 -4.25 10.46 1.34
N TRP A 59 -3.17 9.90 1.91
CA TRP A 59 -3.16 9.17 3.17
C TRP A 59 -1.78 9.18 3.82
N LEU A 60 -1.76 8.84 5.10
CA LEU A 60 -0.58 8.55 5.90
C LEU A 60 -0.60 7.06 6.27
N GLU A 61 0.40 6.33 5.79
CA GLU A 61 0.50 4.87 5.82
C GLU A 61 1.38 4.42 6.98
N GLU A 62 0.89 3.44 7.74
CA GLU A 62 1.58 2.82 8.88
C GLU A 62 2.35 3.81 9.77
N PRO A 63 1.69 4.88 10.26
CA PRO A 63 2.38 5.97 10.95
C PRO A 63 2.94 5.59 12.32
N VAL A 64 2.42 4.53 12.95
CA VAL A 64 2.75 4.16 14.33
C VAL A 64 3.30 2.74 14.45
N ARG A 65 3.99 2.43 15.55
CA ARG A 65 4.61 1.14 15.80
C ARG A 65 3.57 0.03 15.99
N TRP A 66 3.92 -1.17 15.57
CA TRP A 66 3.02 -2.33 15.56
C TRP A 66 2.56 -2.82 16.93
N ALA A 67 3.34 -2.58 17.98
CA ALA A 67 3.09 -3.18 19.30
C ALA A 67 1.71 -2.83 19.90
N ASP A 68 1.17 -1.64 19.60
CA ASP A 68 -0.16 -1.18 20.07
C ASP A 68 -0.82 -0.29 18.99
N ASP A 69 -0.65 -0.68 17.73
CA ASP A 69 -0.97 0.16 16.57
C ASP A 69 -2.44 0.57 16.50
N ARG A 70 -3.38 -0.33 16.78
CA ARG A 70 -4.82 -0.02 16.73
C ARG A 70 -5.21 1.08 17.72
N ARG A 71 -4.69 0.99 18.95
CA ARG A 71 -4.90 2.03 19.95
C ARG A 71 -4.25 3.34 19.53
N GLU A 72 -3.01 3.29 19.05
CA GLU A 72 -2.27 4.47 18.61
C GLU A 72 -2.88 5.10 17.35
N LEU A 73 -3.29 4.30 16.37
CA LEU A 73 -4.04 4.77 15.19
C LEU A 73 -5.34 5.48 15.59
N LYS A 74 -6.09 4.92 16.55
CA LYS A 74 -7.31 5.54 17.07
C LYS A 74 -7.05 6.89 17.72
N LEU A 75 -5.97 7.02 18.47
CA LEU A 75 -5.56 8.28 19.07
C LEU A 75 -5.06 9.29 18.03
N LEU A 76 -4.38 8.84 17.00
CA LEU A 76 -3.91 9.68 15.90
C LEU A 76 -5.08 10.15 15.02
N ALA A 77 -6.02 9.27 14.67
CA ALA A 77 -7.20 9.60 13.88
C ALA A 77 -8.05 10.75 14.48
N GLN A 78 -8.04 10.89 15.80
CA GLN A 78 -8.70 12.00 16.48
C GLN A 78 -7.95 13.33 16.38
N ARG A 79 -6.73 13.34 15.86
CA ARG A 79 -5.80 14.49 15.87
C ARG A 79 -5.31 14.91 14.50
N THR A 80 -5.69 14.21 13.46
CA THR A 80 -5.38 14.56 12.06
C THR A 80 -6.61 14.46 11.19
N ARG A 81 -6.58 15.18 10.06
CA ARG A 81 -7.55 15.05 8.97
C ARG A 81 -7.01 14.25 7.79
N ILE A 82 -5.74 13.85 7.86
CA ILE A 82 -5.14 12.99 6.83
C ILE A 82 -5.74 11.60 6.99
N PRO A 83 -6.33 11.02 5.95
CA PRO A 83 -6.78 9.62 5.98
C PRO A 83 -5.63 8.70 6.40
N LEU A 84 -5.90 7.73 7.25
CA LEU A 84 -4.91 6.75 7.69
C LEU A 84 -5.03 5.46 6.88
N SER A 85 -3.91 4.82 6.64
CA SER A 85 -3.87 3.51 6.00
C SER A 85 -2.95 2.54 6.74
N ALA A 86 -3.33 1.27 6.75
CA ALA A 86 -2.55 0.17 7.31
C ALA A 86 -3.04 -1.17 6.75
N GLY A 87 -2.34 -2.26 7.08
CA GLY A 87 -2.78 -3.61 6.77
C GLY A 87 -1.72 -4.49 6.13
N GLU A 88 -0.63 -3.96 5.60
CA GLU A 88 0.44 -4.73 4.96
C GLU A 88 1.15 -5.68 5.91
N SER A 89 1.24 -5.32 7.17
CA SER A 89 1.87 -6.15 8.21
C SER A 89 0.93 -7.15 8.86
N GLU A 90 -0.35 -7.18 8.46
CA GLU A 90 -1.32 -8.15 8.95
C GLU A 90 -1.22 -9.46 8.15
N LEU A 91 -0.72 -10.50 8.79
CA LEU A 91 -0.53 -11.82 8.15
C LEU A 91 -1.80 -12.67 8.06
N THR A 92 -2.93 -12.14 8.52
CA THR A 92 -4.23 -12.82 8.48
C THR A 92 -5.36 -11.85 8.20
N SER A 93 -6.42 -12.34 7.56
CA SER A 93 -7.65 -11.56 7.37
C SER A 93 -8.31 -11.13 8.69
N TYR A 94 -8.04 -11.82 9.79
CA TYR A 94 -8.53 -11.45 11.12
C TYR A 94 -7.84 -10.18 11.66
N GLY A 95 -6.54 -10.01 11.40
CA GLY A 95 -5.83 -8.78 11.77
C GLY A 95 -6.37 -7.58 10.98
N CYS A 96 -6.51 -7.73 9.66
CA CYS A 96 -7.14 -6.72 8.82
C CYS A 96 -8.58 -6.38 9.25
N ARG A 97 -9.39 -7.41 9.59
CA ARG A 97 -10.74 -7.20 10.11
C ARG A 97 -10.74 -6.36 11.38
N ALA A 98 -9.80 -6.60 12.29
CA ALA A 98 -9.72 -5.84 13.53
C ALA A 98 -9.44 -4.34 13.30
N LEU A 99 -8.63 -3.98 12.28
CA LEU A 99 -8.44 -2.58 11.88
C LEU A 99 -9.76 -1.94 11.41
N LEU A 100 -10.58 -2.68 10.65
CA LEU A 100 -11.89 -2.21 10.18
C LEU A 100 -12.90 -2.07 11.33
N GLU A 101 -12.95 -3.03 12.25
CA GLU A 101 -13.84 -3.02 13.42
C GLU A 101 -13.56 -1.83 14.36
N GLU A 102 -12.29 -1.45 14.50
CA GLU A 102 -11.88 -0.28 15.29
C GLU A 102 -12.12 1.06 14.58
N GLN A 103 -12.44 1.03 13.27
CA GLN A 103 -12.70 2.23 12.45
C GLN A 103 -11.54 3.25 12.52
N VAL A 104 -10.32 2.77 12.39
CA VAL A 104 -9.10 3.58 12.56
C VAL A 104 -8.38 3.89 11.25
N ILE A 105 -8.87 3.33 10.15
CA ILE A 105 -8.29 3.51 8.81
C ILE A 105 -9.38 3.81 7.78
N GLU A 106 -9.06 4.59 6.77
CA GLU A 106 -9.87 4.85 5.58
C GLU A 106 -9.42 4.02 4.37
N ILE A 107 -8.19 3.50 4.42
CA ILE A 107 -7.63 2.67 3.36
C ILE A 107 -7.02 1.40 3.96
N LEU A 108 -7.48 0.24 3.51
CA LEU A 108 -6.90 -1.05 3.90
C LEU A 108 -5.88 -1.49 2.83
N GLN A 109 -4.66 -1.80 3.28
CA GLN A 109 -3.52 -2.15 2.44
C GLN A 109 -3.04 -3.59 2.67
N PHE A 110 -3.96 -4.52 2.74
CA PHE A 110 -3.60 -5.94 2.90
C PHE A 110 -2.73 -6.46 1.75
N ASP A 111 -1.98 -7.52 2.02
CA ASP A 111 -1.26 -8.26 0.99
C ASP A 111 -1.79 -9.69 0.90
N CYS A 112 -2.54 -10.01 -0.15
CA CYS A 112 -3.14 -11.33 -0.30
C CYS A 112 -2.10 -12.42 -0.60
N THR A 113 -0.90 -12.07 -1.05
CA THR A 113 0.18 -13.05 -1.28
C THR A 113 0.75 -13.56 0.05
N MET A 114 0.60 -12.79 1.12
CA MET A 114 1.06 -13.14 2.46
C MET A 114 -0.01 -13.73 3.37
N MET A 115 -1.31 -13.56 3.06
CA MET A 115 -2.39 -13.87 4.00
C MET A 115 -3.51 -14.77 3.48
N GLY A 116 -3.23 -15.69 2.56
CA GLY A 116 -4.22 -16.69 2.13
C GLY A 116 -4.83 -16.45 0.76
N GLY A 117 -4.18 -15.65 -0.07
CA GLY A 117 -4.47 -15.47 -1.48
C GLY A 117 -5.77 -14.73 -1.77
N PHE A 118 -6.29 -14.92 -2.98
CA PHE A 118 -7.53 -14.30 -3.44
C PHE A 118 -8.75 -14.64 -2.60
N THR A 119 -8.78 -15.82 -2.00
CA THR A 119 -9.89 -16.24 -1.15
C THR A 119 -10.09 -15.28 0.02
N GLU A 120 -9.00 -14.93 0.73
CA GLU A 120 -9.07 -13.99 1.84
C GLU A 120 -9.15 -12.54 1.36
N GLY A 121 -8.39 -12.18 0.32
CA GLY A 121 -8.42 -10.83 -0.27
C GLY A 121 -9.83 -10.39 -0.73
N ARG A 122 -10.59 -11.29 -1.36
CA ARG A 122 -11.99 -11.00 -1.77
C ARG A 122 -12.93 -10.80 -0.59
N LYS A 123 -12.76 -11.55 0.50
CA LYS A 123 -13.55 -11.36 1.72
C LYS A 123 -13.28 -9.99 2.33
N LEU A 124 -12.00 -9.60 2.38
CA LEU A 124 -11.62 -8.29 2.90
C LEU A 124 -12.12 -7.15 2.01
N ALA A 125 -12.03 -7.29 0.69
CA ALA A 125 -12.53 -6.28 -0.23
C ALA A 125 -14.05 -6.07 -0.07
N ALA A 126 -14.83 -7.16 0.10
CA ALA A 126 -16.27 -7.07 0.38
C ALA A 126 -16.53 -6.44 1.77
N LEU A 127 -15.73 -6.77 2.77
CA LEU A 127 -15.86 -6.17 4.09
C LEU A 127 -15.51 -4.67 4.07
N CYS A 128 -14.51 -4.27 3.31
CA CYS A 128 -14.14 -2.86 3.10
C CYS A 128 -15.29 -2.08 2.45
N GLU A 129 -15.92 -2.63 1.41
CA GLU A 129 -17.07 -2.01 0.77
C GLU A 129 -18.19 -1.73 1.77
N LEU A 130 -18.53 -2.70 2.62
CA LEU A 130 -19.57 -2.55 3.64
C LEU A 130 -19.21 -1.56 4.74
N ASN A 131 -17.93 -1.33 5.00
CA ASN A 131 -17.43 -0.39 5.99
C ASN A 131 -17.01 0.97 5.39
N HIS A 132 -17.24 1.20 4.10
CA HIS A 132 -16.83 2.43 3.39
C HIS A 132 -15.33 2.70 3.44
N VAL A 133 -14.50 1.65 3.53
CA VAL A 133 -13.04 1.72 3.51
C VAL A 133 -12.55 1.38 2.10
N GLN A 134 -11.57 2.12 1.60
CA GLN A 134 -10.96 1.85 0.30
C GLN A 134 -9.94 0.71 0.38
N VAL A 135 -9.72 0.03 -0.74
CA VAL A 135 -8.75 -1.05 -0.87
C VAL A 135 -7.61 -0.61 -1.80
N ALA A 136 -6.41 -0.55 -1.25
CA ALA A 136 -5.18 -0.24 -1.97
C ALA A 136 -4.08 -1.24 -1.56
N PRO A 137 -4.11 -2.50 -2.04
CA PRO A 137 -3.24 -3.57 -1.54
C PRO A 137 -1.76 -3.23 -1.69
N HIS A 138 -0.98 -3.75 -0.75
CA HIS A 138 0.46 -3.60 -0.70
C HIS A 138 1.14 -4.42 -1.80
N HIS A 139 2.13 -3.82 -2.48
CA HIS A 139 3.02 -4.54 -3.41
C HIS A 139 2.28 -5.33 -4.51
N ASP A 140 2.94 -6.25 -5.19
CA ASP A 140 2.43 -7.24 -6.16
C ASP A 140 1.27 -6.76 -7.05
N CYS A 141 1.47 -5.60 -7.71
CA CYS A 141 0.42 -4.93 -8.49
C CYS A 141 -0.21 -5.83 -9.56
N PHE A 142 0.54 -6.76 -10.15
CA PHE A 142 0.03 -7.66 -11.19
C PHE A 142 -0.96 -8.69 -10.64
N ILE A 143 -0.83 -9.03 -9.36
CA ILE A 143 -1.74 -9.92 -8.64
C ILE A 143 -2.91 -9.11 -8.09
N HIS A 144 -2.62 -8.07 -7.32
CA HIS A 144 -3.62 -7.27 -6.62
C HIS A 144 -4.54 -6.46 -7.53
N ALA A 145 -4.12 -6.16 -8.76
CA ALA A 145 -4.98 -5.47 -9.73
C ALA A 145 -6.28 -6.22 -10.01
N HIS A 146 -6.31 -7.54 -9.92
CA HIS A 146 -7.53 -8.32 -10.07
C HIS A 146 -8.53 -8.07 -8.94
N ILE A 147 -8.06 -7.92 -7.70
CA ILE A 147 -8.93 -7.58 -6.55
C ILE A 147 -9.43 -6.15 -6.69
N VAL A 148 -8.52 -5.21 -6.95
CA VAL A 148 -8.88 -3.78 -7.08
C VAL A 148 -9.87 -3.55 -8.21
N ALA A 149 -9.66 -4.18 -9.38
CA ALA A 149 -10.55 -4.03 -10.53
C ALA A 149 -11.92 -4.71 -10.34
N SER A 150 -12.01 -5.71 -9.47
CA SER A 150 -13.25 -6.47 -9.24
C SER A 150 -14.09 -5.99 -8.06
N SER A 151 -13.61 -5.01 -7.29
CA SER A 151 -14.27 -4.52 -6.08
C SER A 151 -14.66 -3.04 -6.22
N PRO A 152 -15.91 -2.65 -5.86
CA PRO A 152 -16.28 -1.24 -5.74
C PRO A 152 -15.43 -0.45 -4.72
N ALA A 153 -14.87 -1.12 -3.71
CA ALA A 153 -13.94 -0.52 -2.77
C ALA A 153 -12.51 -0.35 -3.34
N GLY A 154 -12.22 -0.98 -4.48
CA GLY A 154 -10.90 -0.93 -5.12
C GLY A 154 -10.51 0.49 -5.52
N CYS A 155 -9.32 0.92 -5.11
CA CYS A 155 -8.87 2.29 -5.24
C CYS A 155 -7.68 2.42 -6.21
N ILE A 156 -6.57 1.77 -5.87
CA ILE A 156 -5.30 1.87 -6.61
C ILE A 156 -4.43 0.65 -6.28
N VAL A 157 -3.49 0.30 -7.15
CA VAL A 157 -2.43 -0.66 -6.87
C VAL A 157 -1.09 0.03 -6.73
N GLU A 158 -0.23 -0.50 -5.88
CA GLU A 158 1.14 -0.06 -5.71
C GLU A 158 2.03 -0.68 -6.78
N SER A 159 2.88 0.12 -7.44
CA SER A 159 3.80 -0.36 -8.46
C SER A 159 5.14 0.34 -8.33
N PHE A 160 6.21 -0.42 -8.46
CA PHE A 160 7.56 0.09 -8.55
C PHE A 160 7.98 0.20 -10.01
N THR A 161 8.52 1.35 -10.40
CA THR A 161 8.94 1.60 -11.79
C THR A 161 10.43 1.36 -12.00
N ASP A 162 11.20 1.25 -10.93
CA ASP A 162 12.63 0.97 -10.96
C ASP A 162 12.88 -0.54 -10.85
N PRO A 163 13.34 -1.20 -11.93
CA PRO A 163 13.60 -2.65 -11.92
C PRO A 163 14.76 -3.04 -11.01
N GLU A 164 15.66 -2.11 -10.65
CA GLU A 164 16.76 -2.41 -9.73
C GLU A 164 16.29 -2.50 -8.28
N ARG A 165 15.16 -1.88 -7.97
CA ARG A 165 14.55 -1.95 -6.64
C ARG A 165 14.01 -3.34 -6.32
N ASP A 166 13.38 -3.98 -7.30
CA ASP A 166 12.80 -5.32 -7.17
C ASP A 166 13.05 -6.12 -8.46
N PRO A 167 14.28 -6.65 -8.61
CA PRO A 167 14.63 -7.41 -9.79
C PRO A 167 13.79 -8.67 -10.01
N LEU A 168 13.35 -9.32 -8.91
CA LEU A 168 12.47 -10.48 -9.01
C LEU A 168 11.13 -10.10 -9.64
N GLN A 169 10.46 -9.08 -9.13
CA GLN A 169 9.19 -8.62 -9.69
C GLN A 169 9.34 -8.18 -11.15
N ALA A 170 10.45 -7.54 -11.48
CA ALA A 170 10.71 -7.06 -12.83
C ALA A 170 10.90 -8.19 -13.87
N GLU A 171 11.46 -9.35 -13.45
CA GLU A 171 11.82 -10.46 -14.33
C GLU A 171 10.88 -11.68 -14.21
N LEU A 172 10.02 -11.74 -13.17
CA LEU A 172 9.25 -12.93 -12.80
C LEU A 172 8.28 -13.41 -13.87
N PHE A 173 7.74 -12.49 -14.68
CA PHE A 173 6.74 -12.80 -15.69
C PHE A 173 7.23 -12.45 -17.10
N GLU A 174 6.99 -13.36 -18.07
CA GLU A 174 7.29 -13.11 -19.47
C GLU A 174 6.35 -12.08 -20.11
N ASN A 175 5.13 -11.99 -19.59
CA ASN A 175 4.04 -11.17 -20.13
C ASN A 175 3.38 -10.27 -19.06
N PRO A 176 4.15 -9.45 -18.35
CA PRO A 176 3.58 -8.61 -17.28
C PRO A 176 2.51 -7.66 -17.85
N PRO A 177 1.45 -7.36 -17.09
CA PRO A 177 0.46 -6.37 -17.47
C PRO A 177 1.12 -5.02 -17.79
N ARG A 178 0.58 -4.34 -18.79
CA ARG A 178 1.13 -3.06 -19.23
C ARG A 178 0.79 -1.96 -18.21
N ILE A 179 1.81 -1.26 -17.75
CA ILE A 179 1.66 -0.02 -16.99
C ILE A 179 2.01 1.16 -17.90
N ALA A 180 1.06 2.03 -18.16
CA ALA A 180 1.25 3.22 -18.97
C ALA A 180 0.34 4.36 -18.52
N ASN A 181 0.87 5.58 -18.51
CA ASN A 181 0.12 6.79 -18.11
C ASN A 181 -0.56 6.67 -16.73
N GLY A 182 0.08 6.01 -15.77
CA GLY A 182 -0.45 5.79 -14.43
C GLY A 182 -1.60 4.76 -14.36
N ARG A 183 -1.73 3.90 -15.36
CA ARG A 183 -2.75 2.84 -15.41
C ARG A 183 -2.10 1.50 -15.68
N LEU A 184 -2.53 0.48 -14.93
CA LEU A 184 -2.25 -0.92 -15.18
C LEU A 184 -3.44 -1.50 -15.95
N THR A 185 -3.16 -2.20 -17.06
CA THR A 185 -4.18 -2.86 -17.88
C THR A 185 -4.03 -4.36 -17.74
N LEU A 186 -5.05 -5.02 -17.18
CA LEU A 186 -5.12 -6.47 -17.12
C LEU A 186 -5.33 -7.03 -18.53
N ASN A 187 -4.75 -8.20 -18.82
CA ASN A 187 -5.00 -8.94 -20.05
C ASN A 187 -6.21 -9.88 -19.89
N GLU A 188 -6.68 -10.43 -21.02
CA GLU A 188 -7.85 -11.33 -21.06
C GLU A 188 -7.47 -12.82 -21.02
N THR A 189 -6.22 -13.13 -20.74
CA THR A 189 -5.74 -14.51 -20.63
C THR A 189 -6.34 -15.18 -19.40
N PRO A 190 -6.77 -16.45 -19.47
CA PRO A 190 -7.35 -17.16 -18.33
C PRO A 190 -6.44 -17.20 -17.11
N GLY A 191 -7.03 -17.25 -15.92
CA GLY A 191 -6.36 -17.21 -14.62
C GLY A 191 -5.89 -15.79 -14.30
N LEU A 192 -4.66 -15.63 -13.82
CA LEU A 192 -4.04 -14.32 -13.62
C LEU A 192 -3.55 -13.68 -14.91
N GLY A 193 -3.55 -14.44 -16.01
CA GLY A 193 -2.97 -14.00 -17.27
C GLY A 193 -1.46 -13.86 -17.25
N LEU A 194 -0.78 -14.39 -16.25
CA LEU A 194 0.66 -14.28 -16.04
C LEU A 194 1.35 -15.59 -16.42
N ILE A 195 2.49 -15.50 -17.11
CA ILE A 195 3.35 -16.62 -17.48
C ILE A 195 4.67 -16.43 -16.72
N LEU A 196 5.02 -17.41 -15.90
CA LEU A 196 6.29 -17.38 -15.16
C LEU A 196 7.47 -17.49 -16.15
N SER A 197 8.47 -16.65 -15.96
CA SER A 197 9.70 -16.67 -16.72
C SER A 197 10.59 -17.83 -16.29
N GLU A 198 10.90 -18.74 -17.21
CA GLU A 198 11.87 -19.82 -16.93
C GLU A 198 13.27 -19.27 -16.59
N GLY A 199 13.66 -18.15 -17.19
CA GLY A 199 14.91 -17.45 -16.87
C GLY A 199 14.93 -16.92 -15.46
N ALA A 200 13.84 -16.31 -14.99
CA ALA A 200 13.73 -15.84 -13.60
C ALA A 200 13.70 -17.01 -12.61
N LEU A 201 12.99 -18.08 -12.92
CA LEU A 201 12.97 -19.29 -12.09
C LEU A 201 14.38 -19.91 -11.99
N ALA A 202 15.16 -19.92 -13.05
CA ALA A 202 16.54 -20.42 -13.02
C ALA A 202 17.48 -19.50 -12.23
N LYS A 203 17.25 -18.18 -12.27
CA LYS A 203 18.10 -17.17 -11.62
C LYS A 203 17.82 -17.02 -10.13
N PHE A 204 16.54 -17.02 -9.74
CA PHE A 204 16.10 -16.69 -8.38
C PHE A 204 15.47 -17.89 -7.64
N GLY A 205 15.11 -18.94 -8.36
CA GLY A 205 14.42 -20.09 -7.80
C GLY A 205 15.36 -21.16 -7.27
N GLU A 206 14.90 -21.89 -6.26
CA GLU A 206 15.51 -23.13 -5.80
C GLU A 206 14.52 -24.27 -6.01
N ARG A 207 14.98 -25.34 -6.64
CA ARG A 207 14.14 -26.54 -6.83
C ARG A 207 14.11 -27.34 -5.55
N ILE A 208 12.95 -27.39 -4.88
CA ILE A 208 12.78 -28.06 -3.59
C ILE A 208 12.42 -29.56 -3.74
N LEU A 209 12.23 -30.11 -4.95
CA LEU A 209 12.07 -31.57 -5.25
C LEU A 209 11.69 -31.77 -6.71
#